data_e7e791c309acabf3ad2a4bba8b95813a
#
_entry.id   e7e791c309acabf3ad2a4bba8b95813a
#
_cell.length_a   1.000
_cell.length_b   1.000
_cell.length_c   1.000
_cell.angle_alpha   90.00
_cell.angle_beta   90.00
_cell.angle_gamma   90.00
#
_symmetry.space_group_name_H-M   'P 1'
#
loop_
_entity.id
_entity.type
_entity.pdbx_description
1 polymer ?
#
loop_
_entity_poly.entity_id
_entity_poly.type
_entity_poly.pdbx_seq_one_letter_code
_entity_poly.pdbx_strand_id
1 'polypeptide(L)'
;MMTMKGRTVSAALASKKKGEQSNRISPELPTFDTMSILSGSHPEPVAPSGPANLAAPLPRPLDPYRWRPEFPILQRKLDNGKPLVYLDNAASTQHPQRVIDAMSDCYQRYYANVHRGSHTLSGESTLALESARETCARFIGAASTHEVIFAAGTTAAINTVARAWGDWRITANDTILLTIAEHHANIVPWQQLAQRTGCKLEFLPIDDAGEIADDVVEEHLRRTRPKLMALTAVSNVLGTEYPVERWTRLAHQAGATVLIDAAQAAPHQPLDVKAWDADFVVFSGHKLCGPTGIGILYGKRELLEEMPPFLGGGAMIRTVTTEGFTTSELPTKFEAGTPPIVEAIGLAEAMRFVDDVGLDAIHRHEQQLAAAALRGLTPIEGLKIFGPPADRRGGIVSFVVEGGHTLDLAHWLDRRGIAIRDGHHCAMPLHQRLGVSGSCRASFYLYNTLDEVEALCAAVAEFHQRFIAKSRKRNPPSV
;
A
#
# COMPACT_ATOMS: atom_id res chain seq x y z
N MET A 1 2.74 -22.41 -59.79
CA MET A 1 2.18 -21.87 -61.01
C MET A 1 1.47 -20.58 -60.61
N MET A 2 1.99 -19.50 -60.72
CA MET A 2 1.94 -18.32 -61.58
C MET A 2 2.80 -17.21 -61.00
N THR A 3 3.84 -16.88 -61.73
CA THR A 3 4.75 -15.76 -61.65
C THR A 3 4.09 -14.51 -62.21
N MET A 4 4.45 -13.32 -61.68
CA MET A 4 4.70 -12.07 -62.42
C MET A 4 5.20 -10.99 -61.47
N LYS A 5 6.48 -10.60 -61.57
CA LYS A 5 7.09 -9.44 -62.23
C LYS A 5 6.59 -8.11 -61.61
N GLY A 6 7.32 -7.34 -60.86
CA GLY A 6 8.62 -6.70 -61.16
C GLY A 6 8.43 -5.36 -61.89
N ARG A 7 8.58 -4.21 -61.20
CA ARG A 7 8.97 -2.93 -61.83
C ARG A 7 9.75 -2.06 -60.88
N THR A 8 11.03 -2.00 -61.11
CA THR A 8 11.99 -0.96 -60.74
C THR A 8 11.70 0.33 -61.50
N VAL A 9 11.79 1.47 -60.84
CA VAL A 9 12.08 2.74 -61.51
C VAL A 9 13.19 3.44 -60.74
N SER A 10 14.25 3.70 -61.49
CA SER A 10 15.51 4.31 -61.10
C SER A 10 15.52 5.80 -61.41
N ALA A 11 16.21 6.56 -60.54
CA ALA A 11 17.07 7.73 -60.75
C ALA A 11 16.57 8.97 -61.49
N ALA A 12 16.80 10.12 -60.86
CA ALA A 12 17.64 11.17 -61.45
C ALA A 12 18.05 12.22 -60.40
N LEU A 13 19.35 12.38 -60.28
CA LEU A 13 20.05 13.50 -59.65
C LEU A 13 19.85 14.79 -60.48
N ALA A 14 19.73 15.94 -59.85
CA ALA A 14 20.26 17.20 -60.30
C ALA A 14 20.55 18.17 -59.16
N SER A 15 21.81 18.53 -59.10
CA SER A 15 22.41 19.54 -58.23
C SER A 15 22.00 20.98 -58.64
N LYS A 16 21.85 21.89 -57.67
CA LYS A 16 22.21 23.30 -57.80
C LYS A 16 22.66 23.90 -56.48
N LYS A 17 23.94 24.25 -56.41
CA LYS A 17 24.56 25.19 -55.48
C LYS A 17 24.19 26.63 -55.81
N LYS A 18 23.96 27.45 -54.75
CA LYS A 18 24.26 28.88 -54.55
C LYS A 18 23.55 29.20 -53.21
N GLY A 19 24.16 29.61 -52.12
CA GLY A 19 25.14 30.65 -51.85
C GLY A 19 24.40 31.89 -51.38
N GLU A 20 24.36 32.14 -50.07
CA GLU A 20 24.36 33.49 -49.46
C GLU A 20 24.24 33.43 -47.93
N GLN A 21 25.30 33.85 -47.30
CA GLN A 21 25.53 34.80 -46.20
C GLN A 21 24.65 34.74 -44.95
N SER A 22 25.31 34.32 -43.93
CA SER A 22 25.42 34.79 -42.53
C SER A 22 24.52 35.98 -42.10
N ASN A 23 23.71 35.71 -41.06
CA ASN A 23 23.55 36.69 -40.00
C ASN A 23 23.34 35.94 -38.67
N ARG A 24 24.38 35.96 -37.84
CA ARG A 24 24.33 35.54 -36.42
C ARG A 24 23.69 36.69 -35.63
N ILE A 25 22.59 36.42 -34.99
CA ILE A 25 22.11 37.22 -33.84
C ILE A 25 21.98 36.24 -32.67
N SER A 26 22.90 36.35 -31.74
CA SER A 26 22.81 35.75 -30.41
C SER A 26 22.01 36.72 -29.52
N PRO A 27 21.04 36.27 -28.74
CA PRO A 27 20.54 37.06 -27.64
C PRO A 27 21.39 36.79 -26.39
N GLU A 28 21.97 37.86 -25.87
CA GLU A 28 22.68 37.91 -24.59
C GLU A 28 21.70 37.67 -23.44
N LEU A 29 22.14 36.85 -22.48
CA LEU A 29 21.48 36.65 -21.16
C LEU A 29 21.85 37.83 -20.24
N PRO A 30 20.95 38.38 -19.48
CA PRO A 30 21.28 39.39 -18.49
C PRO A 30 22.00 38.79 -17.28
N THR A 31 23.17 39.31 -17.00
CA THR A 31 23.96 39.11 -15.79
C THR A 31 23.29 39.81 -14.61
N PHE A 32 22.99 39.07 -13.54
CA PHE A 32 22.62 39.70 -12.25
C PHE A 32 23.86 40.01 -11.44
N ASP A 33 23.94 41.28 -11.08
CA ASP A 33 25.00 41.90 -10.31
C ASP A 33 24.95 41.45 -8.83
N THR A 34 26.11 41.08 -8.31
CA THR A 34 26.33 40.81 -6.89
C THR A 34 26.46 42.13 -6.15
N MET A 35 25.52 42.45 -5.27
CA MET A 35 25.71 43.51 -4.29
C MET A 35 25.88 42.92 -2.89
N SER A 36 27.09 43.02 -2.40
CA SER A 36 27.51 42.84 -1.01
C SER A 36 26.85 43.82 -0.07
N ILE A 37 26.28 43.32 1.02
CA ILE A 37 26.11 44.13 2.25
C ILE A 37 26.68 43.31 3.42
N LEU A 38 27.78 43.81 3.94
CA LEU A 38 28.37 43.51 5.23
C LEU A 38 27.69 44.38 6.30
N SER A 39 27.32 43.74 7.42
CA SER A 39 27.53 44.18 8.82
C SER A 39 26.51 43.47 9.71
N GLY A 40 26.87 42.53 10.54
CA GLY A 40 27.37 42.71 11.86
C GLY A 40 26.24 42.76 12.90
N SER A 41 25.93 41.62 13.53
CA SER A 41 25.64 41.54 14.98
C SER A 41 25.70 40.10 15.45
N HIS A 42 26.58 39.83 16.40
CA HIS A 42 26.69 38.56 17.12
C HIS A 42 25.45 38.38 18.00
N PRO A 43 24.81 37.19 18.02
CA PRO A 43 23.83 36.88 19.06
C PRO A 43 24.59 36.44 20.33
N GLU A 44 24.14 36.99 21.47
CA GLU A 44 24.56 36.59 22.81
C GLU A 44 24.26 35.11 23.11
N PRO A 45 25.03 34.47 24.00
CA PRO A 45 24.82 33.07 24.35
C PRO A 45 23.55 32.93 25.20
N VAL A 46 22.59 32.18 24.67
CA VAL A 46 21.38 31.74 25.40
C VAL A 46 21.79 30.71 26.46
N ALA A 47 21.47 31.01 27.72
CA ALA A 47 21.64 30.09 28.83
C ALA A 47 20.89 28.78 28.64
N PRO A 48 21.40 27.61 29.10
CA PRO A 48 20.72 26.35 28.97
C PRO A 48 19.46 26.31 29.84
N SER A 49 18.29 26.31 29.23
CA SER A 49 17.04 26.01 29.90
C SER A 49 17.05 24.53 30.29
N GLY A 50 16.89 24.23 31.57
CA GLY A 50 16.81 22.87 32.12
C GLY A 50 15.67 22.04 31.50
N PRO A 51 15.65 20.73 31.73
CA PRO A 51 14.76 19.81 31.07
C PRO A 51 13.33 20.02 31.57
N ALA A 52 12.53 20.75 30.82
CA ALA A 52 11.08 20.68 30.94
C ALA A 52 10.62 19.39 30.26
N ASN A 53 10.52 18.34 31.05
CA ASN A 53 9.85 17.09 30.67
C ASN A 53 8.34 17.34 30.69
N LEU A 54 7.85 18.11 29.73
CA LEU A 54 6.43 18.20 29.44
C LEU A 54 6.12 17.01 28.53
N ALA A 55 5.61 15.92 29.14
CA ALA A 55 4.94 14.88 28.39
C ALA A 55 3.95 15.55 27.44
N ALA A 56 4.11 15.34 26.15
CA ALA A 56 3.19 15.87 25.14
C ALA A 56 1.77 15.46 25.55
N PRO A 57 0.77 16.36 25.51
CA PRO A 57 -0.59 16.00 25.87
C PRO A 57 -1.01 14.80 25.01
N LEU A 58 -1.57 13.77 25.66
CA LEU A 58 -2.09 12.60 24.97
C LEU A 58 -3.01 13.10 23.83
N PRO A 59 -2.79 12.65 22.59
CA PRO A 59 -3.61 13.09 21.48
C PRO A 59 -5.08 12.76 21.78
N ARG A 60 -5.97 13.69 21.44
CA ARG A 60 -7.41 13.58 21.72
C ARG A 60 -7.96 12.28 21.13
N PRO A 61 -8.90 11.60 21.80
CA PRO A 61 -9.58 10.45 21.23
C PRO A 61 -10.23 10.83 19.89
N LEU A 62 -10.18 9.94 18.92
CA LEU A 62 -10.89 10.12 17.67
C LEU A 62 -12.41 10.07 17.92
N ASP A 63 -13.12 11.07 17.40
CA ASP A 63 -14.59 11.07 17.37
C ASP A 63 -15.04 10.66 15.94
N PRO A 64 -15.54 9.43 15.73
CA PRO A 64 -15.96 8.98 14.42
C PRO A 64 -17.14 9.77 13.86
N TYR A 65 -18.01 10.33 14.72
CA TYR A 65 -19.17 11.12 14.29
C TYR A 65 -18.78 12.46 13.66
N ARG A 66 -17.61 12.99 13.98
CA ARG A 66 -17.04 14.16 13.33
C ARG A 66 -16.67 13.89 11.88
N TRP A 67 -16.10 12.71 11.59
CA TRP A 67 -15.52 12.37 10.28
C TRP A 67 -16.48 11.61 9.37
N ARG A 68 -17.43 10.87 9.94
CA ARG A 68 -18.41 10.05 9.19
C ARG A 68 -19.20 10.85 8.13
N PRO A 69 -19.61 12.12 8.33
CA PRO A 69 -20.26 12.93 7.31
C PRO A 69 -19.42 13.20 6.06
N GLU A 70 -18.10 13.15 6.15
CA GLU A 70 -17.19 13.28 5.01
C GLU A 70 -17.32 12.12 3.99
N PHE A 71 -17.94 11.00 4.39
CA PHE A 71 -18.08 9.80 3.57
C PHE A 71 -19.51 9.65 3.05
N PRO A 72 -19.82 10.09 1.81
CA PRO A 72 -21.20 10.10 1.27
C PRO A 72 -21.85 8.73 1.25
N ILE A 73 -21.07 7.68 0.96
CA ILE A 73 -21.57 6.29 0.90
C ILE A 73 -22.14 5.81 2.23
N LEU A 74 -21.63 6.30 3.36
CA LEU A 74 -22.10 5.90 4.70
C LEU A 74 -23.45 6.51 5.07
N GLN A 75 -23.95 7.47 4.26
CA GLN A 75 -25.31 8.02 4.39
C GLN A 75 -26.35 7.18 3.64
N ARG A 76 -25.88 6.21 2.83
CA ARG A 76 -26.75 5.36 2.03
C ARG A 76 -27.59 4.43 2.90
N LYS A 77 -28.88 4.32 2.57
CA LYS A 77 -29.73 3.21 2.99
C LYS A 77 -29.68 2.13 1.92
N LEU A 78 -29.56 0.89 2.36
CA LEU A 78 -29.62 -0.28 1.48
C LEU A 78 -31.04 -0.51 0.97
N ASP A 79 -31.22 -1.35 -0.05
CA ASP A 79 -32.52 -1.63 -0.67
C ASP A 79 -33.56 -2.21 0.31
N ASN A 80 -33.08 -2.86 1.38
CA ASN A 80 -33.91 -3.35 2.49
C ASN A 80 -34.25 -2.28 3.54
N GLY A 81 -33.90 -1.02 3.29
CA GLY A 81 -34.15 0.13 4.19
C GLY A 81 -33.21 0.24 5.39
N LYS A 82 -32.24 -0.68 5.54
CA LYS A 82 -31.27 -0.67 6.63
C LYS A 82 -30.14 0.34 6.37
N PRO A 83 -29.59 0.99 7.41
CA PRO A 83 -28.37 1.76 7.28
C PRO A 83 -27.21 0.83 6.93
N LEU A 84 -26.22 1.35 6.19
CA LEU A 84 -24.98 0.63 5.90
C LEU A 84 -24.05 0.64 7.11
N VAL A 85 -23.70 -0.54 7.60
CA VAL A 85 -22.63 -0.80 8.56
C VAL A 85 -21.48 -1.45 7.79
N TYR A 86 -20.46 -0.66 7.43
CA TYR A 86 -19.36 -1.12 6.56
C TYR A 86 -18.16 -1.55 7.38
N LEU A 87 -17.92 -2.85 7.47
CA LEU A 87 -16.87 -3.50 8.26
C LEU A 87 -15.94 -4.36 7.38
N ASP A 88 -15.73 -3.99 6.10
CA ASP A 88 -14.79 -4.65 5.18
C ASP A 88 -13.63 -3.73 4.75
N ASN A 89 -13.13 -2.90 5.68
CA ASN A 89 -12.10 -1.88 5.41
C ASN A 89 -10.75 -2.47 5.03
N ALA A 90 -10.39 -3.64 5.53
CA ALA A 90 -9.15 -4.33 5.15
C ALA A 90 -9.16 -4.82 3.68
N ALA A 91 -10.32 -4.87 3.02
CA ALA A 91 -10.42 -5.09 1.58
C ALA A 91 -10.27 -3.79 0.81
N SER A 92 -11.05 -2.77 1.16
CA SER A 92 -11.00 -1.42 0.60
C SER A 92 -11.70 -0.45 1.55
N THR A 93 -11.16 0.74 1.77
CA THR A 93 -11.83 1.78 2.56
C THR A 93 -12.81 2.59 1.69
N GLN A 94 -13.69 3.34 2.33
CA GLN A 94 -14.55 4.30 1.67
C GLN A 94 -13.81 5.62 1.39
N HIS A 95 -14.36 6.44 0.48
CA HIS A 95 -13.72 7.66 0.00
C HIS A 95 -14.39 8.89 0.62
N PRO A 96 -13.64 9.81 1.24
CA PRO A 96 -14.19 11.08 1.68
C PRO A 96 -14.51 11.98 0.49
N GLN A 97 -15.49 12.89 0.65
CA GLN A 97 -15.96 13.77 -0.41
C GLN A 97 -14.84 14.60 -1.02
N ARG A 98 -13.90 15.10 -0.21
CA ARG A 98 -12.76 15.88 -0.70
C ARG A 98 -11.87 15.14 -1.70
N VAL A 99 -11.72 13.82 -1.55
CA VAL A 99 -10.96 12.98 -2.51
C VAL A 99 -11.73 12.86 -3.83
N ILE A 100 -13.05 12.64 -3.76
CA ILE A 100 -13.93 12.60 -4.93
C ILE A 100 -13.88 13.94 -5.66
N ASP A 101 -13.97 15.04 -4.94
CA ASP A 101 -13.96 16.41 -5.48
C ASP A 101 -12.60 16.73 -6.13
N ALA A 102 -11.47 16.39 -5.49
CA ALA A 102 -10.14 16.64 -6.05
C ALA A 102 -9.93 15.91 -7.40
N MET A 103 -10.38 14.66 -7.50
CA MET A 103 -10.33 13.90 -8.75
C MET A 103 -11.26 14.49 -9.82
N SER A 104 -12.48 14.86 -9.44
CA SER A 104 -13.47 15.47 -10.33
C SER A 104 -13.00 16.83 -10.83
N ASP A 105 -12.43 17.65 -9.96
CA ASP A 105 -11.88 18.97 -10.28
C ASP A 105 -10.74 18.88 -11.31
N CYS A 106 -9.86 17.90 -11.15
CA CYS A 106 -8.80 17.65 -12.12
C CYS A 106 -9.39 17.40 -13.52
N TYR A 107 -10.34 16.46 -13.66
CA TYR A 107 -10.96 16.16 -14.95
C TYR A 107 -11.73 17.33 -15.55
N GLN A 108 -12.39 18.13 -14.72
CA GLN A 108 -13.24 19.23 -15.17
C GLN A 108 -12.47 20.47 -15.58
N ARG A 109 -11.27 20.71 -15.00
CA ARG A 109 -10.63 22.02 -15.10
C ARG A 109 -9.27 22.03 -15.78
N TYR A 110 -8.39 21.01 -15.53
CA TYR A 110 -7.00 21.10 -15.98
C TYR A 110 -6.39 19.78 -16.46
N TYR A 111 -7.18 18.72 -16.66
CA TYR A 111 -6.64 17.43 -17.10
C TYR A 111 -5.96 17.52 -18.47
N ALA A 112 -4.69 17.11 -18.53
CA ALA A 112 -3.92 16.92 -19.75
C ALA A 112 -2.79 15.92 -19.50
N ASN A 113 -2.15 15.42 -20.58
CA ASN A 113 -0.93 14.66 -20.45
C ASN A 113 0.20 15.53 -19.89
N VAL A 114 1.06 14.93 -19.07
CA VAL A 114 2.08 15.58 -18.25
C VAL A 114 3.48 15.61 -18.92
N HIS A 115 4.36 16.46 -18.42
CA HIS A 115 5.80 16.62 -18.71
C HIS A 115 6.15 17.13 -20.11
N ARG A 116 5.50 16.69 -21.18
CA ARG A 116 5.93 16.98 -22.58
C ARG A 116 5.04 17.97 -23.32
N GLY A 117 3.92 18.38 -22.75
CA GLY A 117 3.03 19.37 -23.35
C GLY A 117 3.53 20.79 -23.12
N SER A 118 3.50 21.63 -24.18
CA SER A 118 3.90 23.04 -24.10
C SER A 118 2.72 24.01 -23.86
N HIS A 119 1.56 23.49 -23.43
CA HIS A 119 0.36 24.28 -23.19
C HIS A 119 -0.01 24.31 -21.71
N THR A 120 -0.80 25.30 -21.29
CA THR A 120 -1.17 25.59 -19.89
C THR A 120 -1.67 24.37 -19.13
N LEU A 121 -2.63 23.62 -19.69
CA LEU A 121 -3.21 22.44 -19.01
C LEU A 121 -2.15 21.35 -18.72
N SER A 122 -1.19 21.14 -19.63
CA SER A 122 -0.10 20.19 -19.39
C SER A 122 0.82 20.66 -18.24
N GLY A 123 1.08 21.96 -18.16
CA GLY A 123 1.82 22.56 -17.05
C GLY A 123 1.10 22.37 -15.73
N GLU A 124 -0.18 22.68 -15.66
CA GLU A 124 -1.01 22.53 -14.45
C GLU A 124 -1.12 21.07 -13.99
N SER A 125 -1.38 20.14 -14.92
CA SER A 125 -1.42 18.70 -14.62
C SER A 125 -0.07 18.18 -14.14
N THR A 126 1.05 18.65 -14.71
CA THR A 126 2.39 18.28 -14.29
C THR A 126 2.67 18.75 -12.86
N LEU A 127 2.37 20.01 -12.55
CA LEU A 127 2.54 20.56 -11.21
C LEU A 127 1.69 19.78 -10.17
N ALA A 128 0.45 19.45 -10.52
CA ALA A 128 -0.43 18.68 -9.65
C ALA A 128 0.10 17.26 -9.39
N LEU A 129 0.61 16.57 -10.42
CA LEU A 129 1.20 15.24 -10.29
C LEU A 129 2.45 15.25 -9.40
N GLU A 130 3.37 16.22 -9.63
CA GLU A 130 4.60 16.31 -8.83
C GLU A 130 4.31 16.73 -7.39
N SER A 131 3.35 17.64 -7.14
CA SER A 131 2.87 17.95 -5.80
C SER A 131 2.23 16.75 -5.09
N ALA A 132 1.55 15.89 -5.84
CA ALA A 132 1.05 14.62 -5.31
C ALA A 132 2.20 13.70 -4.87
N ARG A 133 3.26 13.59 -5.65
CA ARG A 133 4.46 12.81 -5.31
C ARG A 133 5.16 13.36 -4.06
N GLU A 134 5.31 14.67 -3.95
CA GLU A 134 5.84 15.33 -2.75
C GLU A 134 5.03 15.00 -1.50
N THR A 135 3.70 15.00 -1.63
CA THR A 135 2.80 14.61 -0.54
C THR A 135 3.00 13.16 -0.14
N CYS A 136 3.10 12.25 -1.12
CA CYS A 136 3.39 10.83 -0.84
C CYS A 136 4.75 10.65 -0.15
N ALA A 137 5.79 11.33 -0.63
CA ALA A 137 7.13 11.25 -0.03
C ALA A 137 7.12 11.72 1.44
N ARG A 138 6.46 12.84 1.73
CA ARG A 138 6.31 13.35 3.09
C ARG A 138 5.52 12.40 3.98
N PHE A 139 4.41 11.84 3.49
CA PHE A 139 3.54 10.93 4.24
C PHE A 139 4.27 9.68 4.74
N ILE A 140 5.19 9.14 3.94
CA ILE A 140 5.97 7.94 4.31
C ILE A 140 7.35 8.25 4.92
N GLY A 141 7.71 9.53 5.09
CA GLY A 141 9.02 9.93 5.60
C GLY A 141 10.19 9.69 4.64
N ALA A 142 9.94 9.55 3.31
CA ALA A 142 11.00 9.37 2.31
C ALA A 142 11.95 10.59 2.27
N ALA A 143 13.21 10.36 1.91
CA ALA A 143 14.21 11.41 1.82
C ALA A 143 14.05 12.27 0.56
N SER A 144 13.49 11.70 -0.49
CA SER A 144 13.35 12.34 -1.80
C SER A 144 12.15 11.78 -2.57
N THR A 145 11.56 12.59 -3.43
CA THR A 145 10.55 12.16 -4.41
C THR A 145 11.10 11.14 -5.42
N HIS A 146 12.42 11.06 -5.60
CA HIS A 146 13.06 10.05 -6.44
C HIS A 146 12.94 8.63 -5.90
N GLU A 147 12.61 8.47 -4.62
CA GLU A 147 12.37 7.18 -3.95
C GLU A 147 10.92 6.72 -4.03
N VAL A 148 10.02 7.54 -4.61
CA VAL A 148 8.58 7.29 -4.67
C VAL A 148 8.14 7.06 -6.10
N ILE A 149 7.71 5.83 -6.39
CA ILE A 149 7.26 5.38 -7.71
C ILE A 149 5.77 5.10 -7.65
N PHE A 150 4.99 5.67 -8.56
CA PHE A 150 3.58 5.32 -8.72
C PHE A 150 3.43 3.98 -9.42
N ALA A 151 2.72 3.07 -8.78
CA ALA A 151 2.39 1.75 -9.30
C ALA A 151 0.86 1.56 -9.28
N ALA A 152 0.34 0.55 -9.98
CA ALA A 152 -1.10 0.27 -9.99
C ALA A 152 -1.62 -0.40 -8.69
N GLY A 153 -0.89 -0.26 -7.58
CA GLY A 153 -1.17 -0.82 -6.27
C GLY A 153 -0.08 -1.77 -5.79
N THR A 154 -0.23 -2.27 -4.56
CA THR A 154 0.73 -3.15 -3.87
C THR A 154 1.16 -4.35 -4.72
N THR A 155 0.21 -5.03 -5.34
CA THR A 155 0.49 -6.20 -6.18
C THR A 155 1.42 -5.86 -7.34
N ALA A 156 1.15 -4.75 -8.05
CA ALA A 156 2.01 -4.30 -9.15
C ALA A 156 3.39 -3.88 -8.64
N ALA A 157 3.46 -3.19 -7.50
CA ALA A 157 4.71 -2.76 -6.88
C ALA A 157 5.61 -3.95 -6.50
N ILE A 158 5.07 -4.98 -5.84
CA ILE A 158 5.81 -6.21 -5.52
C ILE A 158 6.29 -6.92 -6.79
N ASN A 159 5.43 -7.03 -7.80
CA ASN A 159 5.82 -7.62 -9.10
C ASN A 159 6.94 -6.81 -9.77
N THR A 160 6.93 -5.48 -9.66
CA THR A 160 8.03 -4.64 -10.17
C THR A 160 9.34 -4.98 -9.48
N VAL A 161 9.36 -5.09 -8.15
CA VAL A 161 10.57 -5.52 -7.42
C VAL A 161 10.99 -6.93 -7.81
N ALA A 162 10.06 -7.88 -7.89
CA ALA A 162 10.36 -9.26 -8.23
C ALA A 162 10.91 -9.42 -9.66
N ARG A 163 10.46 -8.59 -10.62
CA ARG A 163 10.88 -8.64 -12.01
C ARG A 163 12.10 -7.76 -12.32
N ALA A 164 12.22 -6.63 -11.66
CA ALA A 164 13.35 -5.74 -11.87
C ALA A 164 14.55 -6.14 -10.97
N TRP A 165 14.37 -6.06 -9.65
CA TRP A 165 15.42 -6.38 -8.69
C TRP A 165 15.65 -7.90 -8.57
N GLY A 166 14.55 -8.68 -8.47
CA GLY A 166 14.63 -10.13 -8.25
C GLY A 166 15.29 -10.86 -9.42
N ASP A 167 14.85 -10.67 -10.66
CA ASP A 167 15.45 -11.30 -11.84
C ASP A 167 16.93 -10.89 -12.05
N TRP A 168 17.34 -9.72 -11.51
CA TRP A 168 18.72 -9.24 -11.61
C TRP A 168 19.64 -9.77 -10.49
N ARG A 169 19.12 -9.90 -9.25
CA ARG A 169 19.94 -10.17 -8.06
C ARG A 169 19.81 -11.59 -7.51
N ILE A 170 18.74 -12.32 -7.84
CA ILE A 170 18.43 -13.63 -7.26
C ILE A 170 18.86 -14.75 -8.20
N THR A 171 19.59 -15.73 -7.65
CA THR A 171 20.07 -16.91 -8.35
C THR A 171 19.57 -18.20 -7.69
N ALA A 172 19.84 -19.37 -8.31
CA ALA A 172 19.48 -20.69 -7.77
C ALA A 172 20.07 -21.00 -6.39
N ASN A 173 21.14 -20.32 -6.00
CA ASN A 173 21.81 -20.51 -4.71
C ASN A 173 21.19 -19.67 -3.58
N ASP A 174 20.31 -18.74 -3.91
CA ASP A 174 19.75 -17.78 -2.96
C ASP A 174 18.45 -18.31 -2.34
N THR A 175 18.13 -17.77 -1.18
CA THR A 175 16.86 -18.02 -0.47
C THR A 175 16.10 -16.71 -0.32
N ILE A 176 14.78 -16.77 -0.50
CA ILE A 176 13.83 -15.70 -0.16
C ILE A 176 13.08 -16.16 1.08
N LEU A 177 13.08 -15.34 2.12
CA LEU A 177 12.38 -15.59 3.39
C LEU A 177 11.07 -14.78 3.43
N LEU A 178 9.97 -15.47 3.65
CA LEU A 178 8.61 -14.91 3.75
C LEU A 178 8.01 -15.28 5.11
N THR A 179 6.86 -14.71 5.46
CA THR A 179 6.06 -15.24 6.56
C THR A 179 4.90 -16.10 6.01
N ILE A 180 4.40 -17.04 6.82
CA ILE A 180 3.19 -17.81 6.44
C ILE A 180 1.93 -16.93 6.43
N ALA A 181 1.99 -15.75 7.04
CA ALA A 181 0.88 -14.80 7.15
C ALA A 181 0.77 -13.82 5.98
N GLU A 182 1.58 -13.98 4.93
CA GLU A 182 1.58 -13.08 3.77
C GLU A 182 0.29 -13.14 2.97
N HIS A 183 -0.10 -11.98 2.44
CA HIS A 183 -1.07 -11.89 1.35
C HIS A 183 -0.52 -12.55 0.08
N HIS A 184 -1.37 -13.15 -0.77
CA HIS A 184 -0.93 -13.79 -2.03
C HIS A 184 -0.07 -12.87 -2.91
N ALA A 185 -0.30 -11.55 -2.88
CA ALA A 185 0.50 -10.56 -3.60
C ALA A 185 1.98 -10.56 -3.18
N ASN A 186 2.27 -10.95 -1.93
CA ASN A 186 3.64 -11.08 -1.41
C ASN A 186 4.10 -12.55 -1.30
N ILE A 187 3.46 -13.47 -1.99
CA ILE A 187 3.89 -14.87 -2.14
C ILE A 187 4.10 -15.21 -3.61
N VAL A 188 3.06 -15.02 -4.43
CA VAL A 188 3.03 -15.51 -5.82
C VAL A 188 4.14 -14.93 -6.70
N PRO A 189 4.48 -13.64 -6.65
CA PRO A 189 5.60 -13.10 -7.44
C PRO A 189 6.94 -13.77 -7.11
N TRP A 190 7.16 -14.13 -5.84
CA TRP A 190 8.37 -14.82 -5.40
C TRP A 190 8.38 -16.29 -5.82
N GLN A 191 7.22 -16.97 -5.83
CA GLN A 191 7.07 -18.30 -6.41
C GLN A 191 7.38 -18.29 -7.91
N GLN A 192 6.89 -17.28 -8.64
CA GLN A 192 7.21 -17.11 -10.06
C GLN A 192 8.71 -16.82 -10.29
N LEU A 193 9.32 -16.03 -9.41
CA LEU A 193 10.77 -15.78 -9.44
C LEU A 193 11.55 -17.09 -9.18
N ALA A 194 11.14 -17.86 -8.17
CA ALA A 194 11.75 -19.15 -7.87
C ALA A 194 11.65 -20.15 -9.03
N GLN A 195 10.54 -20.16 -9.75
CA GLN A 195 10.38 -20.98 -10.97
C GLN A 195 11.35 -20.56 -12.09
N ARG A 196 11.69 -19.27 -12.20
CA ARG A 196 12.62 -18.76 -13.21
C ARG A 196 14.09 -18.95 -12.84
N THR A 197 14.42 -18.73 -11.56
CA THR A 197 15.82 -18.70 -11.09
C THR A 197 16.27 -19.98 -10.43
N GLY A 198 15.35 -20.80 -9.93
CA GLY A 198 15.65 -21.97 -9.11
C GLY A 198 15.94 -21.64 -7.65
N CYS A 199 15.76 -20.40 -7.19
CA CYS A 199 15.98 -20.02 -5.79
C CYS A 199 14.99 -20.72 -4.84
N LYS A 200 15.33 -20.75 -3.55
CA LYS A 200 14.52 -21.38 -2.51
C LYS A 200 13.58 -20.36 -1.88
N LEU A 201 12.37 -20.81 -1.51
CA LEU A 201 11.45 -20.05 -0.66
C LEU A 201 11.38 -20.73 0.70
N GLU A 202 11.56 -19.94 1.75
CA GLU A 202 11.40 -20.35 3.15
C GLU A 202 10.33 -19.51 3.81
N PHE A 203 9.60 -20.10 4.76
CA PHE A 203 8.49 -19.42 5.43
C PHE A 203 8.68 -19.44 6.93
N LEU A 204 8.63 -18.27 7.56
CA LEU A 204 8.54 -18.12 9.01
C LEU A 204 7.18 -18.64 9.48
N PRO A 205 7.14 -19.61 10.42
CA PRO A 205 5.90 -20.09 10.99
C PRO A 205 5.32 -19.08 11.99
N ILE A 206 4.01 -19.12 12.14
CA ILE A 206 3.31 -18.43 13.24
C ILE A 206 3.00 -19.44 14.36
N ASP A 207 2.87 -18.93 15.57
CA ASP A 207 2.27 -19.66 16.70
C ASP A 207 0.74 -19.75 16.60
N ASP A 208 0.06 -20.26 17.64
CA ASP A 208 -1.40 -20.39 17.66
C ASP A 208 -2.12 -19.05 17.87
N ALA A 209 -1.41 -18.04 18.38
CA ALA A 209 -1.90 -16.66 18.48
C ALA A 209 -1.71 -15.87 17.17
N GLY A 210 -1.03 -16.44 16.18
CA GLY A 210 -0.73 -15.77 14.91
C GLY A 210 0.44 -14.80 15.00
N GLU A 211 1.33 -15.01 15.95
CA GLU A 211 2.53 -14.22 16.18
C GLU A 211 3.79 -14.99 15.77
N ILE A 212 4.89 -14.27 15.60
CA ILE A 212 6.20 -14.83 15.31
C ILE A 212 7.17 -14.27 16.35
N ALA A 213 7.78 -15.16 17.12
CA ALA A 213 8.77 -14.75 18.10
C ALA A 213 10.09 -14.33 17.45
N ASP A 214 10.79 -13.36 18.04
CA ASP A 214 12.03 -12.83 17.50
C ASP A 214 13.14 -13.89 17.36
N ASP A 215 13.23 -14.81 18.30
CA ASP A 215 14.18 -15.92 18.26
C ASP A 215 13.94 -16.86 17.06
N VAL A 216 12.68 -17.05 16.66
CA VAL A 216 12.32 -17.79 15.44
C VAL A 216 12.82 -17.06 14.20
N VAL A 217 12.69 -15.73 14.15
CA VAL A 217 13.21 -14.91 13.06
C VAL A 217 14.73 -14.98 12.99
N GLU A 218 15.41 -14.76 14.13
CA GLU A 218 16.87 -14.82 14.23
C GLU A 218 17.44 -16.18 13.81
N GLU A 219 16.81 -17.29 14.25
CA GLU A 219 17.23 -18.64 13.86
C GLU A 219 17.10 -18.87 12.35
N HIS A 220 15.96 -18.45 11.75
CA HIS A 220 15.76 -18.59 10.31
C HIS A 220 16.74 -17.75 9.51
N LEU A 221 16.98 -16.50 9.91
CA LEU A 221 17.98 -15.62 9.27
C LEU A 221 19.39 -16.21 9.34
N ARG A 222 19.79 -16.73 10.51
CA ARG A 222 21.09 -17.36 10.72
C ARG A 222 21.26 -18.62 9.87
N ARG A 223 20.22 -19.47 9.81
CA ARG A 223 20.23 -20.76 9.10
C ARG A 223 20.20 -20.59 7.59
N THR A 224 19.34 -19.69 7.07
CA THR A 224 19.07 -19.59 5.64
C THR A 224 19.91 -18.51 4.95
N ARG A 225 20.36 -17.50 5.67
CA ARG A 225 21.06 -16.31 5.13
C ARG A 225 20.36 -15.81 3.87
N PRO A 226 19.08 -15.41 3.97
CA PRO A 226 18.30 -15.10 2.80
C PRO A 226 18.87 -13.90 2.04
N LYS A 227 18.74 -13.89 0.73
CA LYS A 227 19.07 -12.73 -0.12
C LYS A 227 18.01 -11.65 -0.05
N LEU A 228 16.75 -12.06 0.19
CA LEU A 228 15.61 -11.20 0.37
C LEU A 228 14.76 -11.71 1.54
N MET A 229 14.32 -10.80 2.39
CA MET A 229 13.22 -11.01 3.32
C MET A 229 12.06 -10.12 2.89
N ALA A 230 10.90 -10.73 2.56
CA ALA A 230 9.69 -9.98 2.20
C ALA A 230 8.59 -10.30 3.21
N LEU A 231 8.08 -9.27 3.90
CA LEU A 231 7.16 -9.45 5.02
C LEU A 231 6.04 -8.40 5.01
N THR A 232 4.86 -8.80 5.49
CA THR A 232 3.77 -7.85 5.76
C THR A 232 4.01 -7.13 7.08
N ALA A 233 3.74 -5.82 7.13
CA ALA A 233 3.80 -5.07 8.39
C ALA A 233 2.62 -5.38 9.30
N VAL A 234 1.43 -5.60 8.72
CA VAL A 234 0.21 -5.96 9.45
C VAL A 234 -0.52 -7.05 8.67
N SER A 235 -0.87 -8.15 9.33
CA SER A 235 -1.62 -9.25 8.70
C SER A 235 -3.04 -8.82 8.32
N ASN A 236 -3.40 -8.98 7.06
CA ASN A 236 -4.74 -8.68 6.55
C ASN A 236 -5.83 -9.66 7.02
N VAL A 237 -5.46 -10.73 7.73
CA VAL A 237 -6.37 -11.73 8.31
C VAL A 237 -6.41 -11.62 9.82
N LEU A 238 -5.25 -11.65 10.47
CA LEU A 238 -5.13 -11.74 11.92
C LEU A 238 -5.15 -10.37 12.60
N GLY A 239 -4.84 -9.31 11.83
CA GLY A 239 -4.57 -7.99 12.37
C GLY A 239 -3.23 -7.89 13.12
N THR A 240 -2.47 -8.98 13.25
CA THR A 240 -1.16 -9.01 13.92
C THR A 240 -0.24 -7.94 13.34
N GLU A 241 0.31 -7.10 14.21
CA GLU A 241 1.31 -6.09 13.88
C GLU A 241 2.70 -6.66 14.12
N TYR A 242 3.53 -6.67 13.08
CA TYR A 242 4.88 -7.21 13.18
C TYR A 242 5.91 -6.10 13.43
N PRO A 243 6.97 -6.35 14.21
CA PRO A 243 7.99 -5.36 14.56
C PRO A 243 8.98 -5.15 13.39
N VAL A 244 8.49 -4.55 12.29
CA VAL A 244 9.23 -4.45 11.01
C VAL A 244 10.57 -3.77 11.13
N GLU A 245 10.71 -2.70 11.93
CA GLU A 245 11.98 -2.03 12.19
C GLU A 245 13.02 -2.99 12.78
N ARG A 246 12.62 -3.75 13.78
CA ARG A 246 13.51 -4.72 14.43
C ARG A 246 13.91 -5.83 13.47
N TRP A 247 12.94 -6.38 12.73
CA TRP A 247 13.22 -7.49 11.81
C TRP A 247 14.01 -7.05 10.58
N THR A 248 13.82 -5.83 10.11
CA THR A 248 14.67 -5.24 9.06
C THR A 248 16.12 -5.18 9.49
N ARG A 249 16.38 -4.70 10.71
CA ARG A 249 17.74 -4.63 11.26
C ARG A 249 18.38 -6.02 11.36
N LEU A 250 17.65 -7.02 11.84
CA LEU A 250 18.13 -8.41 11.91
C LEU A 250 18.41 -8.98 10.51
N ALA A 251 17.54 -8.73 9.54
CA ALA A 251 17.69 -9.16 8.16
C ALA A 251 18.92 -8.52 7.50
N HIS A 252 19.16 -7.23 7.70
CA HIS A 252 20.36 -6.53 7.22
C HIS A 252 21.65 -7.09 7.84
N GLN A 253 21.65 -7.44 9.14
CA GLN A 253 22.79 -8.11 9.78
C GLN A 253 23.08 -9.49 9.17
N ALA A 254 22.05 -10.17 8.64
CA ALA A 254 22.19 -11.42 7.90
C ALA A 254 22.57 -11.22 6.41
N GLY A 255 22.63 -9.97 5.93
CA GLY A 255 22.94 -9.60 4.54
C GLY A 255 21.75 -9.63 3.58
N ALA A 256 20.52 -9.66 4.10
CA ALA A 256 19.31 -9.67 3.30
C ALA A 256 18.86 -8.26 2.93
N THR A 257 18.33 -8.10 1.72
CA THR A 257 17.48 -6.97 1.31
C THR A 257 16.07 -7.17 1.89
N VAL A 258 15.37 -6.09 2.26
CA VAL A 258 14.05 -6.17 2.90
C VAL A 258 12.98 -5.44 2.10
N LEU A 259 11.90 -6.16 1.79
CA LEU A 259 10.66 -5.59 1.25
C LEU A 259 9.55 -5.68 2.30
N ILE A 260 8.88 -4.57 2.57
CA ILE A 260 7.75 -4.50 3.49
C ILE A 260 6.45 -4.25 2.72
N ASP A 261 5.50 -5.19 2.81
CA ASP A 261 4.11 -4.97 2.40
C ASP A 261 3.40 -4.20 3.51
N ALA A 262 3.24 -2.89 3.30
CA ALA A 262 2.56 -1.97 4.20
C ALA A 262 1.09 -1.73 3.82
N ALA A 263 0.47 -2.60 3.00
CA ALA A 263 -0.89 -2.40 2.52
C ALA A 263 -1.93 -2.28 3.64
N GLN A 264 -1.69 -2.93 4.79
CA GLN A 264 -2.52 -2.82 5.99
C GLN A 264 -1.91 -1.92 7.07
N ALA A 265 -0.69 -1.41 6.90
CA ALA A 265 -0.08 -0.47 7.83
C ALA A 265 -0.35 0.99 7.42
N ALA A 266 -0.15 1.30 6.13
CA ALA A 266 -0.28 2.67 5.61
C ALA A 266 -1.61 3.38 5.93
N PRO A 267 -2.79 2.69 5.94
CA PRO A 267 -4.04 3.33 6.30
C PRO A 267 -4.21 3.60 7.81
N HIS A 268 -3.49 2.86 8.66
CA HIS A 268 -3.86 2.65 10.04
C HIS A 268 -2.85 3.17 11.07
N GLN A 269 -1.58 3.34 10.67
CA GLN A 269 -0.50 3.77 11.56
C GLN A 269 0.54 4.62 10.83
N PRO A 270 1.29 5.49 11.53
CA PRO A 270 2.36 6.26 10.91
C PRO A 270 3.39 5.37 10.23
N LEU A 271 3.79 5.76 9.02
CA LEU A 271 4.88 5.15 8.30
C LEU A 271 6.12 6.03 8.37
N ASP A 272 7.26 5.45 8.70
CA ASP A 272 8.56 6.08 8.57
C ASP A 272 9.54 5.09 7.94
N VAL A 273 9.69 5.21 6.62
CA VAL A 273 10.56 4.29 5.86
C VAL A 273 12.03 4.40 6.26
N LYS A 274 12.45 5.55 6.83
CA LYS A 274 13.80 5.74 7.35
C LYS A 274 13.99 5.05 8.69
N ALA A 275 13.01 5.18 9.60
CA ALA A 275 13.04 4.48 10.88
C ALA A 275 13.01 2.96 10.69
N TRP A 276 12.20 2.49 9.73
CA TRP A 276 12.16 1.07 9.35
C TRP A 276 13.44 0.59 8.68
N ASP A 277 14.21 1.52 8.10
CA ASP A 277 15.40 1.22 7.27
C ASP A 277 15.12 0.21 6.14
N ALA A 278 13.86 0.15 5.70
CA ALA A 278 13.42 -0.80 4.68
C ALA A 278 14.01 -0.46 3.32
N ASP A 279 14.36 -1.48 2.54
CA ASP A 279 14.92 -1.31 1.19
C ASP A 279 13.80 -1.02 0.17
N PHE A 280 12.64 -1.67 0.37
CA PHE A 280 11.41 -1.45 -0.39
C PHE A 280 10.21 -1.42 0.54
N VAL A 281 9.26 -0.50 0.31
CA VAL A 281 7.96 -0.46 0.98
C VAL A 281 6.87 -0.29 -0.07
N VAL A 282 5.78 -1.05 0.07
CA VAL A 282 4.69 -1.05 -0.92
C VAL A 282 3.34 -0.94 -0.25
N PHE A 283 2.41 -0.17 -0.84
CA PHE A 283 1.01 -0.12 -0.40
C PHE A 283 0.08 0.38 -1.52
N SER A 284 -1.24 0.28 -1.28
CA SER A 284 -2.29 0.62 -2.25
C SER A 284 -3.13 1.80 -1.77
N GLY A 285 -3.50 2.69 -2.68
CA GLY A 285 -4.32 3.86 -2.40
C GLY A 285 -5.74 3.53 -1.91
N HIS A 286 -6.38 2.51 -2.49
CA HIS A 286 -7.78 2.16 -2.19
C HIS A 286 -8.02 1.65 -0.76
N LYS A 287 -6.97 1.37 0.01
CA LYS A 287 -7.07 1.04 1.45
C LYS A 287 -6.86 2.26 2.34
N LEU A 288 -6.36 3.36 1.77
CA LEU A 288 -6.02 4.61 2.44
C LEU A 288 -6.99 5.74 2.04
N CYS A 289 -8.28 5.49 1.98
CA CYS A 289 -9.29 6.44 1.50
C CYS A 289 -9.07 6.96 0.06
N GLY A 290 -8.05 6.48 -0.63
CA GLY A 290 -7.66 6.90 -1.98
C GLY A 290 -8.26 6.03 -3.08
N PRO A 291 -8.07 6.40 -4.36
CA PRO A 291 -8.64 5.68 -5.48
C PRO A 291 -8.02 4.30 -5.70
N THR A 292 -8.70 3.46 -6.48
CA THR A 292 -8.17 2.24 -7.06
C THR A 292 -7.18 2.56 -8.18
N GLY A 293 -6.41 1.56 -8.64
CA GLY A 293 -5.49 1.73 -9.78
C GLY A 293 -4.21 2.49 -9.46
N ILE A 294 -3.98 2.86 -8.20
CA ILE A 294 -2.75 3.51 -7.73
C ILE A 294 -2.28 2.93 -6.40
N GLY A 295 -0.98 2.97 -6.23
CA GLY A 295 -0.25 2.67 -5.00
C GLY A 295 1.17 3.17 -5.12
N ILE A 296 1.94 2.94 -4.07
CA ILE A 296 3.33 3.39 -3.97
C ILE A 296 4.25 2.17 -3.94
N LEU A 297 5.35 2.27 -4.68
CA LEU A 297 6.60 1.57 -4.45
C LEU A 297 7.61 2.61 -3.96
N TYR A 298 7.98 2.53 -2.69
CA TYR A 298 9.17 3.17 -2.17
C TYR A 298 10.37 2.23 -2.35
N GLY A 299 11.51 2.79 -2.72
CA GLY A 299 12.78 2.07 -2.73
C GLY A 299 13.93 2.99 -2.36
N LYS A 300 14.93 2.47 -1.64
CA LYS A 300 16.18 3.22 -1.41
C LYS A 300 16.77 3.66 -2.74
N ARG A 301 17.16 4.93 -2.81
CA ARG A 301 17.62 5.57 -4.05
C ARG A 301 18.70 4.77 -4.77
N GLU A 302 19.70 4.29 -4.03
CA GLU A 302 20.84 3.55 -4.57
C GLU A 302 20.38 2.25 -5.24
N LEU A 303 19.42 1.54 -4.65
CA LEU A 303 18.85 0.33 -5.23
C LEU A 303 18.06 0.62 -6.51
N LEU A 304 17.27 1.69 -6.52
CA LEU A 304 16.49 2.10 -7.68
C LEU A 304 17.39 2.59 -8.84
N GLU A 305 18.50 3.25 -8.55
CA GLU A 305 19.47 3.69 -9.56
C GLU A 305 20.14 2.49 -10.26
N GLU A 306 20.49 1.46 -9.50
CA GLU A 306 21.11 0.24 -10.04
C GLU A 306 20.12 -0.70 -10.72
N MET A 307 18.91 -0.83 -10.19
CA MET A 307 17.90 -1.79 -10.61
C MET A 307 17.44 -1.53 -12.06
N PRO A 308 17.44 -2.53 -12.96
CA PRO A 308 16.91 -2.36 -14.31
C PRO A 308 15.40 -2.10 -14.27
N PRO A 309 14.83 -1.35 -15.24
CA PRO A 309 13.37 -1.20 -15.32
C PRO A 309 12.71 -2.50 -15.76
N PHE A 310 11.49 -2.76 -15.24
CA PHE A 310 10.69 -3.92 -15.65
C PHE A 310 9.78 -3.57 -16.84
N LEU A 311 9.08 -2.43 -16.77
CA LEU A 311 8.22 -1.97 -17.85
C LEU A 311 9.00 -1.08 -18.83
N GLY A 312 8.82 -1.31 -20.13
CA GLY A 312 9.40 -0.48 -21.18
C GLY A 312 8.32 0.28 -21.95
N GLY A 313 8.62 1.53 -22.33
CA GLY A 313 7.67 2.36 -23.07
C GLY A 313 8.08 3.82 -23.15
N GLY A 314 7.14 4.67 -23.48
CA GLY A 314 7.31 6.13 -23.41
C GLY A 314 7.51 6.60 -21.98
N ALA A 315 7.92 7.82 -21.78
CA ALA A 315 8.29 8.50 -20.55
C ALA A 315 9.57 7.97 -19.89
N MET A 316 9.68 6.67 -19.64
CA MET A 316 10.78 6.02 -18.91
C MET A 316 12.13 6.02 -19.66
N ILE A 317 12.16 6.47 -20.91
CA ILE A 317 13.35 6.50 -21.79
C ILE A 317 13.89 7.92 -21.98
N ARG A 318 15.23 8.04 -22.04
CA ARG A 318 15.93 9.26 -22.46
C ARG A 318 16.16 9.24 -23.96
N THR A 319 16.70 8.14 -24.49
CA THR A 319 16.94 7.93 -25.92
C THR A 319 16.48 6.54 -26.34
N VAL A 320 15.99 6.42 -27.57
CA VAL A 320 15.69 5.15 -28.24
C VAL A 320 16.27 5.18 -29.63
N THR A 321 16.98 4.12 -30.03
CA THR A 321 17.48 3.87 -31.37
C THR A 321 16.97 2.53 -31.86
N THR A 322 17.33 2.13 -33.09
CA THR A 322 17.06 0.78 -33.62
C THR A 322 17.83 -0.31 -32.89
N GLU A 323 18.91 0.04 -32.17
CA GLU A 323 19.82 -0.91 -31.51
C GLU A 323 19.61 -0.99 -29.99
N GLY A 324 18.93 0.01 -29.38
CA GLY A 324 18.73 0.01 -27.92
C GLY A 324 18.14 1.31 -27.40
N PHE A 325 18.10 1.39 -26.07
CA PHE A 325 17.56 2.55 -25.37
C PHE A 325 18.39 2.89 -24.12
N THR A 326 18.24 4.14 -23.64
CA THR A 326 18.70 4.56 -22.31
C THR A 326 17.52 5.04 -21.48
N THR A 327 17.59 4.83 -20.17
CA THR A 327 16.50 5.18 -19.26
C THR A 327 16.54 6.66 -18.88
N SER A 328 15.38 7.18 -18.50
CA SER A 328 15.23 8.44 -17.79
C SER A 328 15.76 8.34 -16.35
N GLU A 329 15.86 9.49 -15.67
CA GLU A 329 16.18 9.58 -14.24
C GLU A 329 15.03 9.01 -13.39
N LEU A 330 15.29 8.77 -12.09
CA LEU A 330 14.27 8.45 -11.11
C LEU A 330 13.33 9.64 -10.90
N PRO A 331 12.06 9.39 -10.60
CA PRO A 331 11.36 8.10 -10.53
C PRO A 331 10.88 7.61 -11.89
N THR A 332 10.94 8.44 -12.93
CA THR A 332 10.39 8.21 -14.27
C THR A 332 10.92 6.93 -14.94
N LYS A 333 12.14 6.50 -14.58
CA LYS A 333 12.73 5.22 -15.00
C LYS A 333 11.80 4.02 -14.79
N PHE A 334 10.93 4.05 -13.80
CA PHE A 334 9.99 2.96 -13.46
C PHE A 334 8.54 3.25 -13.81
N GLU A 335 8.25 4.41 -14.41
CA GLU A 335 6.90 4.86 -14.76
C GLU A 335 6.74 4.93 -16.28
N ALA A 336 6.57 3.77 -16.92
CA ALA A 336 6.41 3.68 -18.36
C ALA A 336 4.99 4.07 -18.80
N GLY A 337 4.88 4.94 -19.80
CA GLY A 337 3.61 5.41 -20.36
C GLY A 337 3.07 6.65 -19.66
N THR A 338 1.81 6.99 -19.91
CA THR A 338 1.13 8.08 -19.20
C THR A 338 0.84 7.64 -17.76
N PRO A 339 1.30 8.40 -16.75
CA PRO A 339 1.09 8.03 -15.36
C PRO A 339 -0.39 8.17 -14.95
N PRO A 340 -0.80 7.58 -13.82
CA PRO A 340 -2.16 7.71 -13.27
C PRO A 340 -2.35 9.09 -12.61
N ILE A 341 -2.52 10.14 -13.44
CA ILE A 341 -2.49 11.55 -13.02
C ILE A 341 -3.56 11.85 -11.97
N VAL A 342 -4.81 11.51 -12.28
CA VAL A 342 -5.96 11.83 -11.43
C VAL A 342 -5.95 10.98 -10.17
N GLU A 343 -5.56 9.71 -10.30
CA GLU A 343 -5.42 8.80 -9.18
C GLU A 343 -4.30 9.25 -8.21
N ALA A 344 -3.20 9.80 -8.73
CA ALA A 344 -2.13 10.35 -7.89
C ALA A 344 -2.60 11.58 -7.09
N ILE A 345 -3.36 12.47 -7.72
CA ILE A 345 -3.97 13.62 -7.07
C ILE A 345 -4.96 13.18 -5.99
N GLY A 346 -5.82 12.19 -6.30
CA GLY A 346 -6.76 11.61 -5.34
C GLY A 346 -6.07 10.91 -4.18
N LEU A 347 -4.97 10.18 -4.43
CA LEU A 347 -4.16 9.55 -3.37
C LEU A 347 -3.52 10.58 -2.45
N ALA A 348 -2.95 11.66 -3.01
CA ALA A 348 -2.37 12.72 -2.21
C ALA A 348 -3.40 13.43 -1.34
N GLU A 349 -4.62 13.65 -1.84
CA GLU A 349 -5.69 14.22 -1.05
C GLU A 349 -6.18 13.27 0.06
N ALA A 350 -6.22 11.97 -0.22
CA ALA A 350 -6.51 10.96 0.79
C ALA A 350 -5.46 10.94 1.91
N MET A 351 -4.18 11.06 1.58
CA MET A 351 -3.10 11.18 2.57
C MET A 351 -3.24 12.43 3.43
N ARG A 352 -3.51 13.59 2.83
CA ARG A 352 -3.77 14.84 3.60
C ARG A 352 -4.98 14.67 4.53
N PHE A 353 -6.05 14.03 4.05
CA PHE A 353 -7.21 13.75 4.88
C PHE A 353 -6.87 12.89 6.10
N VAL A 354 -6.12 11.81 5.90
CA VAL A 354 -5.71 10.92 6.99
C VAL A 354 -4.74 11.60 7.95
N ASP A 355 -3.84 12.45 7.46
CA ASP A 355 -2.96 13.29 8.28
C ASP A 355 -3.77 14.28 9.14
N ASP A 356 -4.81 14.93 8.58
CA ASP A 356 -5.71 15.81 9.30
C ASP A 356 -6.49 15.10 10.43
N VAL A 357 -6.84 13.84 10.23
CA VAL A 357 -7.47 12.99 11.26
C VAL A 357 -6.44 12.58 12.31
N GLY A 358 -5.24 12.23 11.88
CA GLY A 358 -4.11 11.77 12.67
C GLY A 358 -4.06 10.25 12.80
N LEU A 359 -3.02 9.64 12.20
CA LEU A 359 -2.85 8.18 12.17
C LEU A 359 -2.78 7.53 13.56
N ASP A 360 -2.13 8.16 14.53
CA ASP A 360 -2.12 7.64 15.92
C ASP A 360 -3.52 7.62 16.57
N ALA A 361 -4.37 8.59 16.21
CA ALA A 361 -5.74 8.61 16.72
C ALA A 361 -6.60 7.55 16.03
N ILE A 362 -6.40 7.33 14.73
CA ILE A 362 -7.03 6.26 13.95
C ILE A 362 -6.65 4.91 14.57
N HIS A 363 -5.37 4.64 14.72
CA HIS A 363 -4.86 3.38 15.26
C HIS A 363 -5.48 3.02 16.63
N ARG A 364 -5.45 3.98 17.58
CA ARG A 364 -6.06 3.77 18.89
C ARG A 364 -7.57 3.55 18.85
N HIS A 365 -8.27 4.27 17.98
CA HIS A 365 -9.70 4.09 17.78
C HIS A 365 -10.02 2.68 17.28
N GLU A 366 -9.30 2.21 16.29
CA GLU A 366 -9.46 0.86 15.74
C GLU A 366 -9.14 -0.24 16.74
N GLN A 367 -8.11 -0.07 17.57
CA GLN A 367 -7.81 -0.97 18.66
C GLN A 367 -8.97 -1.02 19.69
N GLN A 368 -9.62 0.12 19.98
CA GLN A 368 -10.80 0.14 20.85
C GLN A 368 -11.99 -0.62 20.24
N LEU A 369 -12.23 -0.47 18.93
CA LEU A 369 -13.27 -1.20 18.20
C LEU A 369 -12.98 -2.70 18.17
N ALA A 370 -11.73 -3.08 17.88
CA ALA A 370 -11.30 -4.48 17.89
C ALA A 370 -11.45 -5.09 19.30
N ALA A 371 -11.05 -4.38 20.35
CA ALA A 371 -11.23 -4.81 21.73
C ALA A 371 -12.71 -5.00 22.09
N ALA A 372 -13.60 -4.11 21.63
CA ALA A 372 -15.04 -4.25 21.83
C ALA A 372 -15.59 -5.48 21.09
N ALA A 373 -15.16 -5.70 19.83
CA ALA A 373 -15.55 -6.87 19.07
C ALA A 373 -15.09 -8.18 19.71
N LEU A 374 -13.84 -8.23 20.20
CA LEU A 374 -13.32 -9.39 20.93
C LEU A 374 -14.16 -9.69 22.19
N ARG A 375 -14.47 -8.66 23.00
CA ARG A 375 -15.32 -8.83 24.19
C ARG A 375 -16.72 -9.33 23.86
N GLY A 376 -17.31 -8.84 22.75
CA GLY A 376 -18.68 -9.21 22.35
C GLY A 376 -18.77 -10.58 21.68
N LEU A 377 -17.73 -10.99 20.94
CA LEU A 377 -17.71 -12.25 20.20
C LEU A 377 -17.23 -13.44 21.04
N THR A 378 -16.24 -13.27 21.94
CA THR A 378 -15.66 -14.35 22.75
C THR A 378 -16.68 -15.16 23.56
N PRO A 379 -17.75 -14.57 24.15
CA PRO A 379 -18.73 -15.34 24.92
C PRO A 379 -19.65 -16.24 24.08
N ILE A 380 -19.61 -16.13 22.73
CA ILE A 380 -20.46 -16.93 21.84
C ILE A 380 -19.89 -18.35 21.77
N GLU A 381 -20.64 -19.34 22.23
CA GLU A 381 -20.23 -20.75 22.23
C GLU A 381 -19.86 -21.24 20.83
N GLY A 382 -18.74 -21.97 20.71
CA GLY A 382 -18.23 -22.49 19.41
C GLY A 382 -17.74 -21.42 18.44
N LEU A 383 -17.57 -20.18 18.89
CA LEU A 383 -16.91 -19.15 18.08
C LEU A 383 -15.42 -19.18 18.37
N LYS A 384 -14.60 -19.34 17.32
CA LYS A 384 -13.14 -19.28 17.39
C LYS A 384 -12.65 -18.02 16.72
N ILE A 385 -11.95 -17.17 17.46
CA ILE A 385 -11.31 -15.94 16.98
C ILE A 385 -9.85 -16.24 16.72
N PHE A 386 -9.30 -15.68 15.62
CA PHE A 386 -7.91 -15.82 15.22
C PHE A 386 -7.13 -14.52 15.50
N GLY A 387 -5.83 -14.65 15.74
CA GLY A 387 -4.90 -13.55 15.95
C GLY A 387 -4.73 -13.15 17.43
N PRO A 388 -3.79 -12.23 17.70
CA PRO A 388 -3.38 -11.84 19.04
C PRO A 388 -4.46 -11.04 19.79
N PRO A 389 -4.30 -10.76 21.09
CA PRO A 389 -5.17 -9.86 21.84
C PRO A 389 -5.15 -8.42 21.28
N ALA A 390 -6.09 -7.58 21.77
CA ALA A 390 -6.38 -6.27 21.20
C ALA A 390 -5.20 -5.28 21.20
N ASP A 391 -4.31 -5.40 22.15
CA ASP A 391 -3.12 -4.54 22.33
C ASP A 391 -1.97 -4.84 21.33
N ARG A 392 -2.07 -5.97 20.60
CA ARG A 392 -1.08 -6.41 19.61
C ARG A 392 -1.66 -6.61 18.22
N ARG A 393 -2.85 -6.04 17.96
CA ARG A 393 -3.51 -6.06 16.66
C ARG A 393 -4.05 -4.70 16.25
N GLY A 394 -4.12 -4.49 14.95
CA GLY A 394 -4.89 -3.40 14.35
C GLY A 394 -6.39 -3.68 14.32
N GLY A 395 -7.13 -2.88 13.58
CA GLY A 395 -8.60 -2.90 13.49
C GLY A 395 -9.22 -4.12 12.78
N ILE A 396 -8.65 -5.32 12.89
CA ILE A 396 -9.09 -6.53 12.17
C ILE A 396 -9.43 -7.65 13.14
N VAL A 397 -10.61 -8.27 12.97
CA VAL A 397 -11.05 -9.43 13.76
C VAL A 397 -11.56 -10.51 12.81
N SER A 398 -10.83 -11.62 12.71
CA SER A 398 -11.22 -12.81 11.95
C SER A 398 -11.69 -13.93 12.87
N PHE A 399 -12.77 -14.60 12.48
CA PHE A 399 -13.39 -15.64 13.29
C PHE A 399 -14.15 -16.65 12.45
N VAL A 400 -14.43 -17.81 13.06
CA VAL A 400 -15.34 -18.83 12.53
C VAL A 400 -16.36 -19.22 13.61
N VAL A 401 -17.53 -19.66 13.18
CA VAL A 401 -18.54 -20.25 14.05
C VAL A 401 -18.57 -21.76 13.78
N GLU A 402 -18.20 -22.56 14.75
CA GLU A 402 -18.13 -24.01 14.63
C GLU A 402 -19.48 -24.61 14.26
N GLY A 403 -19.52 -25.37 13.16
CA GLY A 403 -20.76 -25.91 12.58
C GLY A 403 -21.54 -24.95 11.68
N GLY A 404 -21.04 -23.71 11.50
CA GLY A 404 -21.58 -22.71 10.56
C GLY A 404 -20.67 -22.52 9.35
N HIS A 405 -21.25 -22.26 8.17
CA HIS A 405 -20.50 -21.86 6.99
C HIS A 405 -20.28 -20.35 6.98
N THR A 406 -19.07 -19.90 6.67
CA THR A 406 -18.70 -18.47 6.70
C THR A 406 -19.56 -17.62 5.76
N LEU A 407 -19.86 -18.14 4.57
CA LEU A 407 -20.73 -17.49 3.58
C LEU A 407 -22.17 -17.29 4.09
N ASP A 408 -22.73 -18.31 4.83
CA ASP A 408 -24.08 -18.18 5.38
C ASP A 408 -24.15 -17.09 6.43
N LEU A 409 -23.11 -16.98 7.26
CA LEU A 409 -23.01 -15.90 8.24
C LEU A 409 -22.85 -14.54 7.57
N ALA A 410 -22.00 -14.43 6.54
CA ALA A 410 -21.84 -13.18 5.78
C ALA A 410 -23.17 -12.73 5.14
N HIS A 411 -23.92 -13.63 4.49
CA HIS A 411 -25.24 -13.34 3.95
C HIS A 411 -26.29 -12.97 5.03
N TRP A 412 -26.18 -13.60 6.22
CA TRP A 412 -27.05 -13.25 7.35
C TRP A 412 -26.81 -11.84 7.85
N LEU A 413 -25.56 -11.40 7.92
CA LEU A 413 -25.14 -10.07 8.30
C LEU A 413 -25.51 -9.03 7.25
N ASP A 414 -25.29 -9.32 5.96
CA ASP A 414 -25.63 -8.45 4.84
C ASP A 414 -27.14 -8.09 4.83
N ARG A 415 -28.02 -9.08 5.05
CA ARG A 415 -29.46 -8.83 5.21
C ARG A 415 -29.82 -7.89 6.39
N ARG A 416 -28.88 -7.65 7.28
CA ARG A 416 -28.99 -6.70 8.40
C ARG A 416 -28.31 -5.37 8.13
N GLY A 417 -27.71 -5.21 6.96
CA GLY A 417 -26.98 -4.03 6.57
C GLY A 417 -25.51 -4.04 7.02
N ILE A 418 -25.03 -5.18 7.54
CA ILE A 418 -23.67 -5.31 8.06
C ILE A 418 -22.80 -6.01 7.00
N ALA A 419 -21.89 -5.26 6.38
CA ALA A 419 -20.97 -5.74 5.37
C ALA A 419 -19.65 -6.20 6.02
N ILE A 420 -19.38 -7.50 5.97
CA ILE A 420 -18.09 -8.13 6.32
C ILE A 420 -17.58 -8.94 5.15
N ARG A 421 -16.38 -9.47 5.25
CA ARG A 421 -15.83 -10.39 4.25
C ARG A 421 -15.79 -11.81 4.76
N ASP A 422 -16.00 -12.79 3.87
CA ASP A 422 -15.80 -14.21 4.11
C ASP A 422 -14.79 -14.84 3.14
N GLY A 423 -14.25 -16.00 3.48
CA GLY A 423 -13.31 -16.77 2.67
C GLY A 423 -11.86 -16.73 3.19
N HIS A 424 -10.90 -16.99 2.30
CA HIS A 424 -9.47 -17.08 2.66
C HIS A 424 -8.72 -15.76 2.62
N HIS A 425 -9.36 -14.64 2.31
CA HIS A 425 -8.80 -13.27 2.30
C HIS A 425 -7.47 -13.13 1.56
N CYS A 426 -7.27 -13.89 0.46
CA CYS A 426 -6.02 -13.99 -0.28
C CYS A 426 -4.80 -14.42 0.57
N ALA A 427 -5.02 -15.29 1.59
CA ALA A 427 -3.99 -15.84 2.49
C ALA A 427 -4.26 -17.34 2.73
N MET A 428 -4.27 -18.14 1.66
CA MET A 428 -4.57 -19.58 1.75
C MET A 428 -3.57 -20.36 2.60
N PRO A 429 -2.23 -20.13 2.52
CA PRO A 429 -1.28 -20.81 3.39
C PRO A 429 -1.54 -20.55 4.87
N LEU A 430 -1.92 -19.32 5.24
CA LEU A 430 -2.30 -18.97 6.61
C LEU A 430 -3.54 -19.74 7.06
N HIS A 431 -4.61 -19.80 6.24
CA HIS A 431 -5.83 -20.52 6.58
C HIS A 431 -5.57 -22.02 6.72
N GLN A 432 -4.69 -22.61 5.90
CA GLN A 432 -4.24 -23.99 6.04
C GLN A 432 -3.53 -24.19 7.40
N ARG A 433 -2.64 -23.28 7.83
CA ARG A 433 -1.99 -23.32 9.16
C ARG A 433 -3.00 -23.21 10.29
N LEU A 434 -4.06 -22.39 10.14
CA LEU A 434 -5.12 -22.24 11.12
C LEU A 434 -6.10 -23.43 11.17
N GLY A 435 -6.01 -24.36 10.20
CA GLY A 435 -6.86 -25.55 10.11
C GLY A 435 -8.29 -25.24 9.64
N VAL A 436 -8.49 -24.19 8.86
CA VAL A 436 -9.79 -23.78 8.31
C VAL A 436 -9.71 -23.46 6.83
N SER A 437 -10.81 -23.62 6.08
CA SER A 437 -10.88 -23.30 4.66
C SER A 437 -11.08 -21.80 4.40
N GLY A 438 -11.53 -21.05 5.40
CA GLY A 438 -11.80 -19.62 5.35
C GLY A 438 -12.32 -19.12 6.69
N SER A 439 -12.44 -17.82 6.83
CA SER A 439 -12.97 -17.15 8.02
C SER A 439 -13.91 -16.01 7.64
N CYS A 440 -14.75 -15.57 8.54
CA CYS A 440 -15.37 -14.25 8.50
C CYS A 440 -14.38 -13.23 9.03
N ARG A 441 -14.30 -12.06 8.39
CA ARG A 441 -13.43 -10.96 8.82
C ARG A 441 -14.21 -9.66 8.91
N ALA A 442 -14.29 -9.10 10.12
CA ALA A 442 -14.70 -7.73 10.35
C ALA A 442 -13.43 -6.87 10.44
N SER A 443 -13.42 -5.74 9.76
CA SER A 443 -12.31 -4.77 9.80
C SER A 443 -12.84 -3.36 9.93
N PHE A 444 -12.29 -2.64 10.88
CA PHE A 444 -12.73 -1.32 11.31
C PHE A 444 -11.84 -0.22 10.72
N TYR A 445 -12.38 1.00 10.69
CA TYR A 445 -11.65 2.18 10.28
C TYR A 445 -12.17 3.42 11.01
N LEU A 446 -11.57 4.57 10.74
CA LEU A 446 -11.77 5.85 11.42
C LEU A 446 -13.24 6.31 11.56
N TYR A 447 -14.12 5.86 10.68
CA TYR A 447 -15.55 6.24 10.69
C TYR A 447 -16.47 5.21 11.33
N ASN A 448 -15.96 4.06 11.77
CA ASN A 448 -16.77 3.05 12.43
C ASN A 448 -17.04 3.41 13.90
N THR A 449 -18.15 2.92 14.44
CA THR A 449 -18.62 3.27 15.78
C THR A 449 -18.74 2.03 16.66
N LEU A 450 -18.79 2.22 17.99
CA LEU A 450 -19.05 1.14 18.94
C LEU A 450 -20.43 0.51 18.71
N ASP A 451 -21.45 1.31 18.37
CA ASP A 451 -22.80 0.81 18.06
C ASP A 451 -22.78 -0.17 16.87
N GLU A 452 -21.92 0.08 15.87
CA GLU A 452 -21.75 -0.83 14.72
C GLU A 452 -21.09 -2.15 15.15
N VAL A 453 -20.15 -2.11 16.09
CA VAL A 453 -19.54 -3.31 16.69
C VAL A 453 -20.55 -4.10 17.50
N GLU A 454 -21.35 -3.43 18.31
CA GLU A 454 -22.44 -4.06 19.10
C GLU A 454 -23.47 -4.73 18.18
N ALA A 455 -23.86 -4.06 17.09
CA ALA A 455 -24.76 -4.62 16.08
C ALA A 455 -24.18 -5.87 15.43
N LEU A 456 -22.87 -5.88 15.09
CA LEU A 456 -22.17 -7.06 14.59
C LEU A 456 -22.25 -8.21 15.59
N CYS A 457 -21.87 -7.98 16.85
CA CYS A 457 -21.82 -9.02 17.91
C CYS A 457 -23.22 -9.60 18.16
N ALA A 458 -24.25 -8.76 18.26
CA ALA A 458 -25.63 -9.18 18.44
C ALA A 458 -26.12 -10.04 17.26
N ALA A 459 -25.83 -9.65 16.03
CA ALA A 459 -26.24 -10.39 14.84
C ALA A 459 -25.53 -11.75 14.70
N VAL A 460 -24.25 -11.83 15.10
CA VAL A 460 -23.48 -13.11 15.16
C VAL A 460 -24.05 -14.03 16.24
N ALA A 461 -24.35 -13.51 17.43
CA ALA A 461 -24.98 -14.28 18.52
C ALA A 461 -26.36 -14.81 18.10
N GLU A 462 -27.18 -13.98 17.43
CA GLU A 462 -28.49 -14.42 16.91
C GLU A 462 -28.34 -15.53 15.86
N PHE A 463 -27.37 -15.40 14.93
CA PHE A 463 -27.06 -16.45 13.95
C PHE A 463 -26.73 -17.77 14.66
N HIS A 464 -25.83 -17.75 15.62
CA HIS A 464 -25.44 -18.92 16.40
C HIS A 464 -26.65 -19.58 17.10
N GLN A 465 -27.45 -18.80 17.82
CA GLN A 465 -28.61 -19.30 18.52
C GLN A 465 -29.66 -19.93 17.58
N ARG A 466 -29.86 -19.30 16.42
CA ARG A 466 -30.93 -19.70 15.48
C ARG A 466 -30.57 -20.92 14.66
N PHE A 467 -29.34 -21.04 14.21
CA PHE A 467 -28.92 -22.03 13.23
C PHE A 467 -28.01 -23.13 13.80
N ILE A 468 -27.16 -22.81 14.77
CA ILE A 468 -26.15 -23.72 15.28
C ILE A 468 -26.64 -24.41 16.56
N ALA A 469 -27.00 -23.69 17.61
CA ALA A 469 -27.42 -24.25 18.89
C ALA A 469 -28.67 -25.11 18.76
N LYS A 470 -29.64 -24.75 17.90
CA LYS A 470 -30.84 -25.54 17.63
C LYS A 470 -30.55 -26.82 16.86
N SER A 471 -29.60 -26.79 15.92
CA SER A 471 -29.19 -27.95 15.14
C SER A 471 -28.48 -28.99 16.03
N ARG A 472 -27.58 -28.55 16.94
CA ARG A 472 -26.90 -29.43 17.92
C ARG A 472 -27.87 -30.12 18.89
N LYS A 473 -28.97 -29.44 19.29
CA LYS A 473 -30.02 -30.04 20.11
C LYS A 473 -30.84 -31.11 19.37
N ARG A 474 -30.96 -31.01 18.05
CA ARG A 474 -31.69 -31.98 17.21
C ARG A 474 -30.84 -33.19 16.83
N ASN A 475 -29.55 -33.00 16.64
CA ASN A 475 -28.57 -34.03 16.26
C ASN A 475 -27.35 -33.90 17.20
N PRO A 476 -27.42 -34.48 18.45
CA PRO A 476 -26.24 -34.48 19.33
C PRO A 476 -25.10 -35.25 18.64
N PRO A 477 -23.86 -34.83 18.81
CA PRO A 477 -22.72 -35.59 18.27
C PRO A 477 -22.80 -37.03 18.86
N SER A 478 -22.68 -38.02 17.99
CA SER A 478 -22.50 -39.42 18.37
C SER A 478 -21.23 -39.49 19.24
N VAL A 479 -21.40 -39.95 20.49
CA VAL A 479 -20.33 -40.19 21.50
C VAL A 479 -19.39 -41.27 20.99
#